data_9bca108c01ca4999a3f53554dbbe0961
#
_entry.id   9bca108c01ca4999a3f53554dbbe0961
#
_cell.length_a   1.000
_cell.length_b   1.000
_cell.length_c   1.000
_cell.angle_alpha   90.00
_cell.angle_beta   90.00
_cell.angle_gamma   90.00
#
_symmetry.space_group_name_H-M   'P 1'
#
loop_
_entity.id
_entity.type
_entity.pdbx_description
1 polymer ?
#
loop_
_entity_poly.entity_id
_entity_poly.type
_entity_poly.pdbx_seq_one_letter_code
_entity_poly.pdbx_strand_id
1 'polypeptide(L)'
;MDCARVKADSIAERYLVGELGEAEQEAFEEHLIGCAMCADELAGLCALKTELERGREQIVAEAAIRPSPWRRPWVLAVAAAIVALAAGLALWMRLQEAPGSRLELAELAKVDPPAYAPVRLRGSEADAARRFREAMELYAASDWRGALPGLRAAAGLDPEAPHIAFYLGACALLAGETDEAIAQLQRTVDLGDTPFLEEGLYYLAKAQLRAGNVTAARDALGKLIVLNGDRSEEAQRLLDRLDALGGRSH
;
A
#
# COMPACT_ATOMS: atom_id res chain seq x y z
N MET A 1 60.45 -28.86 0.53
CA MET A 1 59.04 -29.31 0.39
C MET A 1 59.02 -30.64 -0.34
N ASP A 2 58.04 -31.56 -0.09
CA ASP A 2 57.91 -32.83 -0.81
C ASP A 2 56.60 -32.87 -1.65
N CYS A 3 56.51 -33.77 -2.65
CA CYS A 3 55.39 -33.89 -3.56
C CYS A 3 54.09 -34.30 -2.85
N ALA A 4 54.15 -35.03 -1.71
CA ALA A 4 52.99 -35.46 -1.00
C ALA A 4 52.32 -34.27 -0.27
N ARG A 5 53.11 -33.37 0.25
CA ARG A 5 52.64 -32.12 0.88
C ARG A 5 52.08 -31.14 -0.20
N VAL A 6 52.71 -31.02 -1.37
CA VAL A 6 52.22 -30.19 -2.46
C VAL A 6 50.79 -30.60 -2.84
N LYS A 7 50.52 -31.91 -2.95
CA LYS A 7 49.21 -32.45 -3.24
C LYS A 7 48.19 -32.31 -2.11
N ALA A 8 48.63 -32.66 -0.86
CA ALA A 8 47.71 -32.66 0.28
C ALA A 8 47.18 -31.26 0.62
N ASP A 9 48.01 -30.22 0.46
CA ASP A 9 47.72 -28.86 0.83
C ASP A 9 47.33 -27.99 -0.36
N SER A 10 47.08 -28.58 -1.55
CA SER A 10 46.77 -27.92 -2.81
C SER A 10 47.66 -26.71 -3.12
N ILE A 11 48.97 -26.89 -2.91
CA ILE A 11 49.93 -25.77 -3.01
C ILE A 11 49.98 -25.18 -4.41
N ALA A 12 49.88 -26.00 -5.45
CA ALA A 12 49.93 -25.54 -6.85
C ALA A 12 48.72 -24.65 -7.20
N GLU A 13 47.53 -25.01 -6.73
CA GLU A 13 46.29 -24.22 -6.91
C GLU A 13 46.37 -22.90 -6.16
N ARG A 14 46.79 -22.95 -4.88
CA ARG A 14 46.93 -21.75 -4.03
C ARG A 14 48.00 -20.80 -4.56
N TYR A 15 49.08 -21.34 -5.16
CA TYR A 15 50.09 -20.55 -5.84
C TYR A 15 49.51 -19.75 -7.00
N LEU A 16 48.68 -20.40 -7.86
CA LEU A 16 48.06 -19.79 -9.01
C LEU A 16 47.04 -18.66 -8.67
N VAL A 17 46.42 -18.72 -7.52
CA VAL A 17 45.46 -17.67 -7.05
C VAL A 17 46.13 -16.65 -6.14
N GLY A 18 47.43 -16.83 -5.81
CA GLY A 18 48.17 -15.88 -4.97
C GLY A 18 47.88 -15.97 -3.49
N GLU A 19 47.47 -17.16 -3.00
CA GLU A 19 47.07 -17.40 -1.60
C GLU A 19 48.22 -18.02 -0.76
N LEU A 20 49.43 -18.13 -1.29
CA LEU A 20 50.60 -18.61 -0.52
C LEU A 20 51.30 -17.45 0.20
N GLY A 21 51.75 -17.70 1.42
CA GLY A 21 52.67 -16.80 2.13
C GLY A 21 54.06 -16.82 1.51
N GLU A 22 54.85 -15.75 1.64
CA GLU A 22 56.17 -15.59 1.02
C GLU A 22 57.09 -16.78 1.25
N ALA A 23 57.21 -17.30 2.51
CA ALA A 23 58.06 -18.44 2.83
C ALA A 23 57.57 -19.77 2.21
N GLU A 24 56.24 -19.93 2.03
CA GLU A 24 55.63 -21.12 1.43
C GLU A 24 55.79 -21.08 -0.10
N GLN A 25 55.68 -19.90 -0.67
CA GLN A 25 55.90 -19.66 -2.09
C GLN A 25 57.36 -19.96 -2.47
N GLU A 26 58.32 -19.40 -1.73
CA GLU A 26 59.74 -19.63 -1.99
C GLU A 26 60.10 -21.13 -1.90
N ALA A 27 59.58 -21.83 -0.87
CA ALA A 27 59.78 -23.26 -0.72
C ALA A 27 59.13 -24.09 -1.88
N PHE A 28 58.03 -23.63 -2.44
CA PHE A 28 57.37 -24.26 -3.58
C PHE A 28 58.16 -24.03 -4.87
N GLU A 29 58.58 -22.80 -5.11
CA GLU A 29 59.40 -22.44 -6.31
C GLU A 29 60.74 -23.23 -6.31
N GLU A 30 61.40 -23.36 -5.17
CA GLU A 30 62.62 -24.23 -5.02
C GLU A 30 62.32 -25.70 -5.34
N HIS A 31 61.15 -26.20 -4.89
CA HIS A 31 60.73 -27.58 -5.18
C HIS A 31 60.46 -27.79 -6.71
N LEU A 32 59.87 -26.82 -7.39
CA LEU A 32 59.61 -26.89 -8.83
C LEU A 32 60.88 -27.03 -9.68
N ILE A 33 62.02 -26.46 -9.25
CA ILE A 33 63.30 -26.58 -9.92
C ILE A 33 63.78 -28.04 -9.91
N GLY A 34 63.51 -28.77 -8.85
CA GLY A 34 63.93 -30.14 -8.66
C GLY A 34 62.96 -31.25 -9.00
N CYS A 35 61.68 -30.90 -9.29
CA CYS A 35 60.61 -31.88 -9.47
C CYS A 35 59.79 -31.65 -10.77
N ALA A 36 60.10 -32.42 -11.79
CA ALA A 36 59.40 -32.35 -13.11
C ALA A 36 57.90 -32.63 -12.97
N MET A 37 57.46 -33.55 -12.09
CA MET A 37 56.03 -33.88 -11.92
C MET A 37 55.21 -32.70 -11.39
N CYS A 38 55.69 -31.96 -10.39
CA CYS A 38 54.99 -30.79 -9.90
C CYS A 38 55.05 -29.60 -10.84
N ALA A 39 56.11 -29.47 -11.61
CA ALA A 39 56.25 -28.49 -12.68
C ALA A 39 55.25 -28.73 -13.82
N ASP A 40 55.06 -29.98 -14.26
CA ASP A 40 54.09 -30.37 -15.28
C ASP A 40 52.64 -30.17 -14.79
N GLU A 41 52.35 -30.50 -13.51
CA GLU A 41 51.05 -30.27 -12.90
C GLU A 41 50.70 -28.77 -12.86
N LEU A 42 51.66 -27.95 -12.43
CA LEU A 42 51.47 -26.47 -12.46
C LEU A 42 51.28 -25.94 -13.87
N ALA A 43 52.03 -26.42 -14.83
CA ALA A 43 51.89 -26.03 -16.24
C ALA A 43 50.48 -26.38 -16.79
N GLY A 44 49.94 -27.56 -16.41
CA GLY A 44 48.57 -27.96 -16.76
C GLY A 44 47.52 -27.04 -16.16
N LEU A 45 47.67 -26.66 -14.91
CA LEU A 45 46.78 -25.74 -14.23
C LEU A 45 46.83 -24.31 -14.79
N CYS A 46 48.02 -23.84 -15.18
CA CYS A 46 48.20 -22.56 -15.89
C CYS A 46 47.48 -22.56 -17.23
N ALA A 47 47.62 -23.65 -18.02
CA ALA A 47 46.92 -23.78 -19.29
C ALA A 47 45.41 -23.76 -19.15
N LEU A 48 44.88 -24.49 -18.14
CA LEU A 48 43.45 -24.49 -17.83
C LEU A 48 42.94 -23.10 -17.43
N LYS A 49 43.70 -22.39 -16.58
CA LYS A 49 43.35 -21.00 -16.19
C LYS A 49 43.27 -20.08 -17.42
N THR A 50 44.24 -20.17 -18.31
CA THR A 50 44.27 -19.37 -19.55
C THR A 50 43.08 -19.65 -20.46
N GLU A 51 42.67 -20.93 -20.62
CA GLU A 51 41.50 -21.29 -21.40
C GLU A 51 40.17 -20.79 -20.73
N LEU A 52 40.06 -20.87 -19.41
CA LEU A 52 38.91 -20.35 -18.69
C LEU A 52 38.80 -18.82 -18.80
N GLU A 53 39.92 -18.10 -18.71
CA GLU A 53 39.95 -16.65 -18.88
C GLU A 53 39.55 -16.25 -20.30
N ARG A 54 40.03 -16.96 -21.32
CA ARG A 54 39.65 -16.76 -22.75
C ARG A 54 38.17 -17.04 -22.97
N GLY A 55 37.63 -18.12 -22.39
CA GLY A 55 36.19 -18.44 -22.43
C GLY A 55 35.32 -17.37 -21.77
N ARG A 56 35.78 -16.83 -20.64
CA ARG A 56 35.09 -15.76 -19.92
C ARG A 56 35.03 -14.47 -20.75
N GLU A 57 36.14 -14.09 -21.41
CA GLU A 57 36.18 -12.92 -22.29
C GLU A 57 35.23 -13.06 -23.47
N GLN A 58 35.14 -14.26 -24.07
CA GLN A 58 34.20 -14.53 -25.15
C GLN A 58 32.73 -14.40 -24.71
N ILE A 59 32.38 -14.94 -23.55
CA ILE A 59 31.01 -14.84 -22.99
C ILE A 59 30.65 -13.39 -22.68
N VAL A 60 31.59 -12.63 -22.11
CA VAL A 60 31.36 -11.20 -21.79
C VAL A 60 31.24 -10.38 -23.07
N ALA A 61 32.06 -10.63 -24.09
CA ALA A 61 31.98 -9.95 -25.37
C ALA A 61 30.65 -10.25 -26.09
N GLU A 62 30.18 -11.49 -26.05
CA GLU A 62 28.91 -11.91 -26.68
C GLU A 62 27.69 -11.33 -25.92
N ALA A 63 27.76 -11.24 -24.59
CA ALA A 63 26.75 -10.59 -23.78
C ALA A 63 26.67 -9.07 -23.99
N ALA A 64 27.81 -8.43 -24.26
CA ALA A 64 27.86 -6.98 -24.52
C ALA A 64 27.28 -6.59 -25.89
N ILE A 65 27.24 -7.50 -26.85
CA ILE A 65 26.74 -7.25 -28.22
C ILE A 65 25.23 -7.45 -28.33
N ARG A 66 24.56 -8.11 -27.37
CA ARG A 66 23.08 -8.24 -27.37
C ARG A 66 22.44 -6.92 -26.95
N PRO A 67 21.83 -6.15 -27.91
CA PRO A 67 21.07 -4.97 -27.51
C PRO A 67 19.92 -5.41 -26.60
N SER A 68 19.87 -4.83 -25.38
CA SER A 68 18.78 -5.07 -24.44
C SER A 68 17.44 -4.90 -25.18
N PRO A 69 16.50 -5.86 -25.10
CA PRO A 69 15.20 -5.75 -25.77
C PRO A 69 14.45 -4.48 -25.34
N TRP A 70 14.76 -3.95 -24.16
CA TRP A 70 14.19 -2.71 -23.61
C TRP A 70 14.70 -1.42 -24.29
N ARG A 71 15.79 -1.48 -25.07
CA ARG A 71 16.31 -0.33 -25.84
C ARG A 71 15.74 -0.22 -27.26
N ARG A 72 14.86 -1.11 -27.66
CA ARG A 72 14.20 -1.02 -28.97
C ARG A 72 13.10 0.04 -28.89
N PRO A 73 13.14 1.13 -29.67
CA PRO A 73 12.20 2.25 -29.59
C PRO A 73 10.73 1.81 -29.78
N TRP A 74 10.50 0.72 -30.53
CA TRP A 74 9.17 0.17 -30.72
C TRP A 74 8.58 -0.48 -29.44
N VAL A 75 9.42 -1.06 -28.54
CA VAL A 75 8.94 -1.63 -27.26
C VAL A 75 8.44 -0.53 -26.35
N LEU A 76 9.13 0.62 -26.30
CA LEU A 76 8.68 1.79 -25.57
C LEU A 76 7.42 2.39 -26.19
N ALA A 77 7.32 2.40 -27.52
CA ALA A 77 6.12 2.86 -28.22
C ALA A 77 4.91 1.96 -27.97
N VAL A 78 5.07 0.64 -27.95
CA VAL A 78 4.00 -0.32 -27.61
C VAL A 78 3.57 -0.19 -26.14
N ALA A 79 4.53 -0.06 -25.22
CA ALA A 79 4.23 0.15 -23.81
C ALA A 79 3.46 1.47 -23.59
N ALA A 80 3.87 2.57 -24.24
CA ALA A 80 3.16 3.83 -24.18
C ALA A 80 1.74 3.75 -24.78
N ALA A 81 1.56 3.02 -25.88
CA ALA A 81 0.25 2.81 -26.50
C ALA A 81 -0.69 2.00 -25.59
N ILE A 82 -0.19 0.96 -24.90
CA ILE A 82 -0.97 0.18 -23.93
C ILE A 82 -1.41 1.04 -22.75
N VAL A 83 -0.51 1.88 -22.22
CA VAL A 83 -0.83 2.80 -21.12
C VAL A 83 -1.85 3.84 -21.57
N ALA A 84 -1.71 4.40 -22.78
CA ALA A 84 -2.65 5.37 -23.34
C ALA A 84 -4.03 4.73 -23.58
N LEU A 85 -4.10 3.50 -24.09
CA LEU A 85 -5.33 2.76 -24.26
C LEU A 85 -6.01 2.42 -22.93
N ALA A 86 -5.25 1.99 -21.93
CA ALA A 86 -5.77 1.71 -20.59
C ALA A 86 -6.29 2.98 -19.91
N ALA A 87 -5.56 4.11 -20.04
CA ALA A 87 -5.98 5.40 -19.52
C ALA A 87 -7.21 5.93 -20.28
N GLY A 88 -7.24 5.76 -21.61
CA GLY A 88 -8.40 6.14 -22.45
C GLY A 88 -9.65 5.32 -22.11
N LEU A 89 -9.49 4.01 -21.91
CA LEU A 89 -10.58 3.11 -21.50
C LEU A 89 -11.09 3.46 -20.10
N ALA A 90 -10.19 3.72 -19.15
CA ALA A 90 -10.57 4.14 -17.80
C ALA A 90 -11.30 5.50 -17.80
N LEU A 91 -10.82 6.45 -18.59
CA LEU A 91 -11.48 7.73 -18.78
C LEU A 91 -12.86 7.58 -19.45
N TRP A 92 -12.94 6.74 -20.50
CA TRP A 92 -14.17 6.45 -21.21
C TRP A 92 -15.20 5.76 -20.29
N MET A 93 -14.79 4.79 -19.46
CA MET A 93 -15.65 4.18 -18.45
C MET A 93 -16.18 5.23 -17.46
N ARG A 94 -15.33 6.15 -16.99
CA ARG A 94 -15.76 7.26 -16.11
C ARG A 94 -16.69 8.24 -16.77
N LEU A 95 -16.56 8.47 -18.08
CA LEU A 95 -17.41 9.37 -18.85
C LEU A 95 -18.76 8.74 -19.24
N GLN A 96 -18.85 7.40 -19.27
CA GLN A 96 -20.08 6.67 -19.54
C GLN A 96 -21.02 6.52 -18.32
N GLU A 97 -20.54 6.85 -17.10
CA GLU A 97 -21.46 7.00 -15.97
C GLU A 97 -22.46 8.10 -16.33
N ALA A 98 -23.70 7.69 -16.66
CA ALA A 98 -24.74 8.58 -17.12
C ALA A 98 -24.92 9.76 -16.15
N PRO A 99 -24.97 11.02 -16.61
CA PRO A 99 -25.07 12.18 -15.72
C PRO A 99 -26.30 12.11 -14.78
N GLY A 100 -27.32 11.38 -15.16
CA GLY A 100 -28.48 11.08 -14.31
C GLY A 100 -28.14 10.22 -13.08
N SER A 101 -27.31 9.21 -13.23
CA SER A 101 -26.93 8.33 -12.10
C SER A 101 -26.11 9.06 -11.05
N ARG A 102 -25.24 10.00 -11.45
CA ARG A 102 -24.47 10.84 -10.50
C ARG A 102 -25.34 11.78 -9.69
N LEU A 103 -26.35 12.40 -10.31
CA LEU A 103 -27.30 13.27 -9.59
C LEU A 103 -28.16 12.46 -8.62
N GLU A 104 -28.61 11.26 -9.01
CA GLU A 104 -29.37 10.38 -8.14
C GLU A 104 -28.52 9.84 -6.97
N LEU A 105 -27.25 9.47 -7.23
CA LEU A 105 -26.32 9.08 -6.17
C LEU A 105 -26.01 10.25 -5.20
N ALA A 106 -25.84 11.46 -5.73
CA ALA A 106 -25.63 12.65 -4.89
C ALA A 106 -26.84 12.95 -4.01
N GLU A 107 -28.05 12.71 -4.49
CA GLU A 107 -29.28 12.83 -3.71
C GLU A 107 -29.33 11.76 -2.60
N LEU A 108 -28.98 10.51 -2.92
CA LEU A 108 -28.89 9.44 -1.94
C LEU A 108 -27.78 9.67 -0.91
N ALA A 109 -26.71 10.38 -1.26
CA ALA A 109 -25.60 10.72 -0.39
C ALA A 109 -25.87 11.89 0.56
N LYS A 110 -27.01 12.58 0.44
CA LYS A 110 -27.39 13.65 1.39
C LYS A 110 -27.56 13.10 2.79
N VAL A 111 -27.04 13.85 3.75
CA VAL A 111 -27.12 13.52 5.17
C VAL A 111 -27.61 14.73 5.96
N ASP A 112 -28.39 14.45 6.98
CA ASP A 112 -28.67 15.40 8.04
C ASP A 112 -27.58 15.32 9.11
N PRO A 113 -27.24 16.42 9.78
CA PRO A 113 -26.26 16.38 10.86
C PRO A 113 -26.76 15.49 12.00
N PRO A 114 -25.95 14.53 12.51
CA PRO A 114 -26.33 13.72 13.65
C PRO A 114 -26.56 14.59 14.88
N ALA A 115 -27.60 14.26 15.64
CA ALA A 115 -27.95 15.00 16.85
C ALA A 115 -26.83 14.90 17.89
N TYR A 116 -26.47 16.03 18.47
CA TYR A 116 -25.54 16.09 19.59
C TYR A 116 -26.22 16.64 20.84
N ALA A 117 -26.22 15.84 21.90
CA ALA A 117 -26.68 16.26 23.22
C ALA A 117 -25.46 16.42 24.16
N PRO A 118 -25.12 17.63 24.62
CA PRO A 118 -23.97 17.84 25.48
C PRO A 118 -24.16 17.17 26.82
N VAL A 119 -23.29 16.22 27.18
CA VAL A 119 -23.28 15.61 28.52
C VAL A 119 -22.30 16.38 29.41
N ARG A 120 -22.76 16.91 30.52
CA ARG A 120 -21.91 17.55 31.51
C ARG A 120 -21.42 16.52 32.52
N LEU A 121 -20.14 16.14 32.40
CA LEU A 121 -19.45 15.30 33.36
C LEU A 121 -18.96 16.16 34.54
N ARG A 122 -19.14 15.69 35.78
CA ARG A 122 -18.57 16.33 36.98
C ARG A 122 -17.19 15.72 37.21
N GLY A 123 -16.14 16.55 37.20
CA GLY A 123 -14.75 16.14 37.45
C GLY A 123 -13.74 16.90 36.60
N SER A 124 -12.46 16.64 36.78
CA SER A 124 -11.40 17.14 35.90
C SER A 124 -11.54 16.40 34.56
N GLU A 125 -11.78 17.17 33.52
CA GLU A 125 -11.98 16.61 32.18
C GLU A 125 -10.65 16.38 31.51
N ALA A 126 -10.52 15.21 30.87
CA ALA A 126 -9.35 14.91 30.00
C ALA A 126 -9.26 15.92 28.86
N ASP A 127 -8.04 16.23 28.41
CA ASP A 127 -7.80 17.21 27.34
C ASP A 127 -8.55 16.88 26.05
N ALA A 128 -8.68 15.60 25.72
CA ALA A 128 -9.46 15.14 24.57
C ALA A 128 -10.94 15.55 24.68
N ALA A 129 -11.56 15.30 25.84
CA ALA A 129 -12.97 15.61 26.09
C ALA A 129 -13.24 17.13 26.08
N ARG A 130 -12.31 17.92 26.58
CA ARG A 130 -12.40 19.38 26.50
C ARG A 130 -12.34 19.87 25.05
N ARG A 131 -11.35 19.41 24.26
CA ARG A 131 -11.21 19.74 22.84
C ARG A 131 -12.44 19.32 22.04
N PHE A 132 -12.95 18.12 22.30
CA PHE A 132 -14.16 17.62 21.67
C PHE A 132 -15.35 18.54 21.96
N ARG A 133 -15.58 18.92 23.21
CA ARG A 133 -16.71 19.79 23.58
C ARG A 133 -16.62 21.16 22.93
N GLU A 134 -15.45 21.80 22.97
CA GLU A 134 -15.20 23.09 22.31
C GLU A 134 -15.53 23.00 20.80
N ALA A 135 -15.11 21.92 20.14
CA ALA A 135 -15.42 21.70 18.73
C ALA A 135 -16.91 21.45 18.48
N MET A 136 -17.58 20.75 19.39
CA MET A 136 -19.02 20.48 19.28
C MET A 136 -19.90 21.71 19.51
N GLU A 137 -19.39 22.79 20.09
CA GLU A 137 -20.08 24.08 20.13
C GLU A 137 -20.16 24.68 18.71
N LEU A 138 -19.06 24.59 17.93
CA LEU A 138 -19.04 25.01 16.52
C LEU A 138 -19.91 24.08 15.66
N TYR A 139 -19.87 22.77 15.93
CA TYR A 139 -20.73 21.79 15.27
C TYR A 139 -22.22 22.14 15.47
N ALA A 140 -22.64 22.44 16.70
CA ALA A 140 -24.01 22.83 17.01
C ALA A 140 -24.43 24.16 16.34
N ALA A 141 -23.47 25.04 16.08
CA ALA A 141 -23.66 26.27 15.29
C ALA A 141 -23.66 26.04 13.78
N SER A 142 -23.57 24.77 13.31
CA SER A 142 -23.45 24.38 11.91
C SER A 142 -22.17 24.91 11.22
N ASP A 143 -21.17 25.29 12.00
CA ASP A 143 -19.82 25.62 11.49
C ASP A 143 -18.98 24.35 11.42
N TRP A 144 -19.28 23.51 10.42
CA TRP A 144 -18.61 22.22 10.25
C TRP A 144 -17.11 22.37 10.00
N ARG A 145 -16.71 23.37 9.22
CA ARG A 145 -15.30 23.63 8.91
C ARG A 145 -14.53 24.15 10.10
N GLY A 146 -15.14 25.01 10.89
CA GLY A 146 -14.57 25.52 12.14
C GLY A 146 -14.42 24.45 13.22
N ALA A 147 -15.30 23.44 13.25
CA ALA A 147 -15.25 22.35 14.21
C ALA A 147 -14.12 21.32 13.92
N LEU A 148 -13.74 21.09 12.65
CA LEU A 148 -12.78 20.07 12.25
C LEU A 148 -11.42 20.14 12.96
N PRO A 149 -10.75 21.29 13.10
CA PRO A 149 -9.46 21.34 13.80
C PRO A 149 -9.52 20.86 15.25
N GLY A 150 -10.58 21.22 15.95
CA GLY A 150 -10.81 20.79 17.33
C GLY A 150 -11.11 19.31 17.44
N LEU A 151 -11.94 18.75 16.54
CA LEU A 151 -12.25 17.32 16.47
C LEU A 151 -11.01 16.49 16.11
N ARG A 152 -10.17 16.95 15.16
CA ARG A 152 -8.88 16.30 14.83
C ARG A 152 -7.94 16.29 16.03
N ALA A 153 -7.84 17.40 16.76
CA ALA A 153 -7.03 17.48 17.96
C ALA A 153 -7.54 16.53 19.06
N ALA A 154 -8.86 16.43 19.26
CA ALA A 154 -9.46 15.48 20.19
C ALA A 154 -9.18 14.04 19.80
N ALA A 155 -9.33 13.67 18.52
CA ALA A 155 -9.04 12.34 18.00
C ALA A 155 -7.56 11.95 18.10
N GLY A 156 -6.65 12.93 18.01
CA GLY A 156 -5.22 12.73 18.23
C GLY A 156 -4.87 12.44 19.70
N LEU A 157 -5.63 13.00 20.64
CA LEU A 157 -5.43 12.80 22.08
C LEU A 157 -6.09 11.50 22.58
N ASP A 158 -7.23 11.13 22.01
CA ASP A 158 -7.94 9.88 22.35
C ASP A 158 -8.41 9.18 21.07
N PRO A 159 -7.52 8.42 20.44
CA PRO A 159 -7.84 7.74 19.19
C PRO A 159 -8.79 6.55 19.34
N GLU A 160 -9.00 6.03 20.52
CA GLU A 160 -9.88 4.88 20.80
C GLU A 160 -11.31 5.33 21.17
N ALA A 161 -11.59 6.64 21.23
CA ALA A 161 -12.89 7.17 21.56
C ALA A 161 -13.87 7.10 20.36
N PRO A 162 -14.88 6.20 20.36
CA PRO A 162 -15.75 6.00 19.21
C PRO A 162 -16.61 7.23 18.89
N HIS A 163 -17.03 7.98 19.91
CA HIS A 163 -17.79 9.21 19.70
C HIS A 163 -16.96 10.31 19.01
N ILE A 164 -15.67 10.43 19.32
CA ILE A 164 -14.80 11.41 18.69
C ILE A 164 -14.58 11.05 17.21
N ALA A 165 -14.27 9.77 16.91
CA ALA A 165 -14.11 9.29 15.53
C ALA A 165 -15.41 9.49 14.73
N PHE A 166 -16.57 9.15 15.30
CA PHE A 166 -17.87 9.32 14.68
C PHE A 166 -18.18 10.79 14.33
N TYR A 167 -18.10 11.71 15.32
CA TYR A 167 -18.41 13.11 15.06
C TYR A 167 -17.39 13.80 14.17
N LEU A 168 -16.10 13.39 14.20
CA LEU A 168 -15.11 13.86 13.23
C LEU A 168 -15.46 13.41 11.81
N GLY A 169 -15.84 12.16 11.62
CA GLY A 169 -16.24 11.63 10.33
C GLY A 169 -17.54 12.27 9.81
N ALA A 170 -18.55 12.43 10.64
CA ALA A 170 -19.80 13.11 10.29
C ALA A 170 -19.56 14.60 9.95
N CYS A 171 -18.75 15.29 10.73
CA CYS A 171 -18.38 16.68 10.51
C CYS A 171 -17.59 16.86 9.20
N ALA A 172 -16.63 15.98 8.91
CA ALA A 172 -15.88 15.97 7.66
C ALA A 172 -16.80 15.76 6.45
N LEU A 173 -17.79 14.84 6.58
CA LEU A 173 -18.78 14.62 5.53
C LEU A 173 -19.63 15.87 5.27
N LEU A 174 -20.09 16.55 6.31
CA LEU A 174 -20.88 17.79 6.22
C LEU A 174 -20.04 18.95 5.63
N ALA A 175 -18.74 19.02 5.97
CA ALA A 175 -17.81 20.00 5.44
C ALA A 175 -17.37 19.73 3.99
N GLY A 176 -17.68 18.52 3.46
CA GLY A 176 -17.32 18.10 2.10
C GLY A 176 -15.95 17.40 2.00
N GLU A 177 -15.30 17.11 3.11
CA GLU A 177 -14.03 16.37 3.18
C GLU A 177 -14.30 14.86 3.17
N THR A 178 -14.70 14.34 2.00
CA THR A 178 -15.25 12.98 1.86
C THR A 178 -14.24 11.89 2.22
N ASP A 179 -12.97 12.05 1.86
CA ASP A 179 -11.94 11.04 2.13
C ASP A 179 -11.66 10.91 3.64
N GLU A 180 -11.58 12.03 4.36
CA GLU A 180 -11.45 12.03 5.81
C GLU A 180 -12.70 11.45 6.49
N ALA A 181 -13.88 11.80 5.98
CA ALA A 181 -15.14 11.25 6.48
C ALA A 181 -15.13 9.71 6.40
N ILE A 182 -14.76 9.13 5.25
CA ILE A 182 -14.66 7.68 5.07
C ILE A 182 -13.67 7.09 6.08
N ALA A 183 -12.49 7.67 6.21
CA ALA A 183 -11.46 7.15 7.11
C ALA A 183 -11.92 7.13 8.58
N GLN A 184 -12.54 8.21 9.06
CA GLN A 184 -12.98 8.31 10.46
C GLN A 184 -14.24 7.48 10.75
N LEU A 185 -15.17 7.41 9.80
CA LEU A 185 -16.36 6.56 9.96
C LEU A 185 -16.00 5.08 9.88
N GLN A 186 -15.03 4.70 9.02
CA GLN A 186 -14.49 3.35 9.02
C GLN A 186 -13.83 3.02 10.37
N ARG A 187 -13.04 3.96 10.93
CA ARG A 187 -12.47 3.79 12.26
C ARG A 187 -13.55 3.59 13.32
N THR A 188 -14.66 4.36 13.26
CA THR A 188 -15.80 4.19 14.18
C THR A 188 -16.36 2.77 14.11
N VAL A 189 -16.48 2.20 12.92
CA VAL A 189 -16.93 0.82 12.70
C VAL A 189 -15.91 -0.20 13.21
N ASP A 190 -14.61 0.03 12.99
CA ASP A 190 -13.52 -0.87 13.40
C ASP A 190 -13.35 -0.93 14.93
N LEU A 191 -13.81 0.09 15.67
CA LEU A 191 -13.87 0.06 17.14
C LEU A 191 -14.92 -0.93 17.69
N GLY A 192 -15.72 -1.54 16.81
CA GLY A 192 -16.58 -2.69 17.13
C GLY A 192 -17.90 -2.31 17.75
N ASP A 193 -18.40 -3.16 18.67
CA ASP A 193 -19.72 -3.01 19.29
C ASP A 193 -19.76 -1.83 20.27
N THR A 194 -20.00 -0.67 19.72
CA THR A 194 -20.13 0.60 20.44
C THR A 194 -21.50 1.25 20.16
N PRO A 195 -21.97 2.19 21.00
CA PRO A 195 -23.20 2.93 20.72
C PRO A 195 -23.19 3.71 19.38
N PHE A 196 -22.02 3.87 18.77
CA PHE A 196 -21.85 4.58 17.51
C PHE A 196 -21.71 3.66 16.28
N LEU A 197 -21.78 2.34 16.46
CA LEU A 197 -21.58 1.38 15.35
C LEU A 197 -22.66 1.53 14.28
N GLU A 198 -23.91 1.58 14.67
CA GLU A 198 -25.04 1.70 13.76
C GLU A 198 -25.00 3.01 12.97
N GLU A 199 -24.85 4.13 13.68
CA GLU A 199 -24.71 5.45 13.08
C GLU A 199 -23.46 5.53 12.20
N GLY A 200 -22.33 4.97 12.66
CA GLY A 200 -21.07 4.90 11.90
C GLY A 200 -21.24 4.21 10.56
N LEU A 201 -21.91 3.05 10.53
CA LEU A 201 -22.21 2.32 9.30
C LEU A 201 -23.12 3.11 8.35
N TYR A 202 -24.15 3.77 8.89
CA TYR A 202 -25.05 4.58 8.07
C TYR A 202 -24.32 5.76 7.42
N TYR A 203 -23.56 6.54 8.20
CA TYR A 203 -22.81 7.68 7.67
C TYR A 203 -21.66 7.24 6.76
N LEU A 204 -21.03 6.09 7.03
CA LEU A 204 -20.03 5.49 6.14
C LEU A 204 -20.63 5.16 4.76
N ALA A 205 -21.81 4.54 4.73
CA ALA A 205 -22.51 4.27 3.48
C ALA A 205 -22.77 5.56 2.70
N LYS A 206 -23.24 6.62 3.37
CA LYS A 206 -23.46 7.93 2.76
C LYS A 206 -22.16 8.57 2.24
N ALA A 207 -21.06 8.47 2.98
CA ALA A 207 -19.75 8.97 2.56
C ALA A 207 -19.24 8.21 1.33
N GLN A 208 -19.40 6.87 1.32
CA GLN A 208 -19.05 6.03 0.18
C GLN A 208 -19.88 6.37 -1.08
N LEU A 209 -21.19 6.65 -0.92
CA LEU A 209 -22.04 7.11 -2.03
C LEU A 209 -21.57 8.47 -2.58
N ARG A 210 -21.17 9.39 -1.71
CA ARG A 210 -20.63 10.69 -2.13
C ARG A 210 -19.32 10.54 -2.91
N ALA A 211 -18.49 9.56 -2.55
CA ALA A 211 -17.27 9.21 -3.28
C ALA A 211 -17.54 8.43 -4.59
N GLY A 212 -18.78 7.99 -4.85
CA GLY A 212 -19.13 7.13 -5.98
C GLY A 212 -18.84 5.64 -5.76
N ASN A 213 -18.44 5.23 -4.55
CA ASN A 213 -18.09 3.86 -4.20
C ASN A 213 -19.33 3.03 -3.84
N VAL A 214 -20.19 2.75 -4.83
CA VAL A 214 -21.48 2.09 -4.63
C VAL A 214 -21.36 0.72 -3.96
N THR A 215 -20.35 -0.07 -4.33
CA THR A 215 -20.11 -1.39 -3.74
C THR A 215 -19.80 -1.29 -2.24
N ALA A 216 -18.89 -0.40 -1.84
CA ALA A 216 -18.56 -0.19 -0.43
C ALA A 216 -19.76 0.36 0.37
N ALA A 217 -20.59 1.20 -0.25
CA ALA A 217 -21.83 1.66 0.37
C ALA A 217 -22.81 0.51 0.62
N ARG A 218 -22.97 -0.41 -0.35
CA ARG A 218 -23.81 -1.62 -0.20
C ARG A 218 -23.32 -2.50 0.93
N ASP A 219 -22.00 -2.70 1.03
CA ASP A 219 -21.39 -3.51 2.10
C ASP A 219 -21.68 -2.90 3.50
N ALA A 220 -21.54 -1.58 3.63
CA ALA A 220 -21.86 -0.89 4.88
C ALA A 220 -23.35 -1.00 5.24
N LEU A 221 -24.25 -0.81 4.26
CA LEU A 221 -25.70 -0.97 4.46
C LEU A 221 -26.07 -2.42 4.79
N GLY A 222 -25.46 -3.40 4.15
CA GLY A 222 -25.67 -4.82 4.45
C GLY A 222 -25.29 -5.16 5.89
N LYS A 223 -24.14 -4.65 6.39
CA LYS A 223 -23.74 -4.80 7.79
C LYS A 223 -24.74 -4.14 8.73
N LEU A 224 -25.22 -2.94 8.38
CA LEU A 224 -26.21 -2.21 9.16
C LEU A 224 -27.55 -2.98 9.28
N ILE A 225 -28.02 -3.57 8.19
CA ILE A 225 -29.26 -4.39 8.18
C ILE A 225 -29.09 -5.62 9.09
N VAL A 226 -27.92 -6.25 9.08
CA VAL A 226 -27.62 -7.42 9.92
C VAL A 226 -27.65 -7.08 11.42
N LEU A 227 -27.29 -5.84 11.81
CA LEU A 227 -27.39 -5.39 13.19
C LEU A 227 -28.85 -5.34 13.69
N ASN A 228 -29.80 -5.20 12.78
CA ASN A 228 -31.25 -5.16 13.06
C ASN A 228 -31.62 -4.10 14.14
N GLY A 229 -30.93 -2.95 14.10
CA GLY A 229 -31.17 -1.80 14.96
C GLY A 229 -32.18 -0.81 14.37
N ASP A 230 -32.23 0.39 14.96
CA ASP A 230 -33.23 1.43 14.63
C ASP A 230 -33.16 1.91 13.18
N ARG A 231 -31.99 1.86 12.54
CA ARG A 231 -31.77 2.29 11.14
C ARG A 231 -31.89 1.18 10.11
N SER A 232 -32.21 -0.05 10.49
CA SER A 232 -32.26 -1.19 9.57
C SER A 232 -33.25 -0.98 8.42
N GLU A 233 -34.44 -0.43 8.70
CA GLU A 233 -35.44 -0.15 7.67
C GLU A 233 -34.99 0.98 6.71
N GLU A 234 -34.29 2.00 7.24
CA GLU A 234 -33.75 3.09 6.41
C GLU A 234 -32.65 2.59 5.51
N ALA A 235 -31.75 1.72 6.03
CA ALA A 235 -30.69 1.06 5.28
C ALA A 235 -31.26 0.18 4.16
N GLN A 236 -32.32 -0.60 4.45
CA GLN A 236 -32.98 -1.42 3.43
C GLN A 236 -33.56 -0.57 2.30
N ARG A 237 -34.29 0.49 2.64
CA ARG A 237 -34.84 1.42 1.65
C ARG A 237 -33.75 2.06 0.78
N LEU A 238 -32.62 2.40 1.37
CA LEU A 238 -31.50 2.97 0.63
C LEU A 238 -30.84 1.93 -0.30
N LEU A 239 -30.71 0.69 0.16
CA LEU A 239 -30.19 -0.43 -0.63
C LEU A 239 -31.10 -0.73 -1.83
N ASP A 240 -32.43 -0.81 -1.63
CA ASP A 240 -33.42 -1.04 -2.68
C ASP A 240 -33.35 0.05 -3.75
N ARG A 241 -33.16 1.31 -3.35
CA ARG A 241 -32.99 2.42 -4.30
C ARG A 241 -31.68 2.32 -5.09
N LEU A 242 -30.58 1.87 -4.47
CA LEU A 242 -29.32 1.63 -5.17
C LEU A 242 -29.42 0.47 -6.15
N ASP A 243 -30.18 -0.58 -5.84
CA ASP A 243 -30.44 -1.70 -6.73
C ASP A 243 -31.28 -1.29 -7.94
N ALA A 244 -32.28 -0.47 -7.71
CA ALA A 244 -33.11 0.11 -8.79
C ALA A 244 -32.29 1.00 -9.75
N LEU A 245 -31.24 1.68 -9.25
CA LEU A 245 -30.32 2.46 -10.10
C LEU A 245 -29.39 1.56 -10.91
N GLY A 246 -28.86 0.49 -10.29
CA GLY A 246 -27.97 -0.48 -10.94
C GLY A 246 -28.70 -1.28 -12.04
N GLY A 247 -29.99 -1.63 -11.82
CA GLY A 247 -30.81 -2.35 -12.80
C GLY A 247 -31.22 -1.52 -14.03
N ARG A 248 -31.11 -0.21 -14.01
CA ARG A 248 -31.37 0.67 -15.16
C ARG A 248 -30.17 0.89 -16.08
N SER A 249 -29.00 0.37 -15.68
CA SER A 249 -27.73 0.54 -16.41
C SER A 249 -27.43 -0.64 -17.36
N HIS A 250 -28.32 -1.61 -17.48
CA HIS A 250 -28.29 -2.76 -18.39
C HIS A 250 -29.47 -2.69 -19.37
#